data_73ee79c1589312c759a542027a9bbe9d
#
_entry.id   73ee79c1589312c759a542027a9bbe9d
#
_cell.length_a   1.000
_cell.length_b   1.000
_cell.length_c   1.000
_cell.angle_alpha   90.00
_cell.angle_beta   90.00
_cell.angle_gamma   90.00
#
_symmetry.space_group_name_H-M   'P 1'
#
loop_
_entity.id
_entity.type
_entity.pdbx_description
1 polymer ?
#
loop_
_entity_poly.entity_id
_entity_poly.type
_entity_poly.pdbx_seq_one_letter_code
_entity_poly.pdbx_strand_id
1 'polypeptide(L)'
;MKGMISMILIGALALTLSGCHVPTDTAATAQTRETTVPTAAETQPGTSPAGIERPEPADADFVRVRDYLPDVLQELPYAGTENFTGHRIYEFTEVFLRYGTVKKLQAVCAELAGQGLTLKIWDGFRPVSAQFRLWEVCPDDTYVANPNRGFSAHSRGNTVDVTLVDMAGNELEMPTGFDDFSGKADRDYSDVEEVPTEHALLLQNAMEKYGFEGYSGEWWHFQDEISYPVEDVFEPVTAERYYARCNEFISLRTHPDTAAEVIVRIPKDEEFTVLALCGTFALAEYAGTWGYVHRDFIQPVAVG
;
A
#
# COMPACT_ATOMS: atom_id res chain seq x y z
N MET A 1 58.83 -4.88 -30.76
CA MET A 1 59.84 -4.13 -29.97
C MET A 1 59.19 -3.89 -28.61
N LYS A 2 59.64 -4.71 -27.65
CA LYS A 2 60.31 -4.34 -26.39
C LYS A 2 59.53 -3.24 -25.64
N GLY A 3 58.94 -3.45 -24.48
CA GLY A 3 59.32 -4.13 -23.25
C GLY A 3 59.17 -3.11 -22.15
N MET A 4 58.61 -3.41 -21.06
CA MET A 4 59.36 -3.47 -19.78
C MET A 4 58.38 -3.63 -18.61
N ILE A 5 58.64 -4.70 -17.93
CA ILE A 5 58.09 -5.10 -16.61
C ILE A 5 58.75 -4.19 -15.56
N SER A 6 58.03 -3.77 -14.55
CA SER A 6 58.62 -3.33 -13.29
C SER A 6 57.84 -3.88 -12.10
N MET A 7 58.50 -4.78 -11.43
CA MET A 7 58.16 -5.40 -10.12
C MET A 7 58.95 -4.67 -9.03
N ILE A 8 58.35 -4.28 -7.93
CA ILE A 8 59.01 -3.96 -6.63
C ILE A 8 58.02 -4.36 -5.54
N LEU A 9 58.19 -5.39 -4.84
CA LEU A 9 59.00 -5.82 -3.69
C LEU A 9 58.47 -5.32 -2.33
N ILE A 10 57.95 -6.22 -1.61
CA ILE A 10 57.86 -6.65 -0.20
C ILE A 10 58.57 -5.74 0.82
N GLY A 11 57.85 -5.47 1.92
CA GLY A 11 58.42 -4.99 3.17
C GLY A 11 57.56 -5.44 4.36
N ALA A 12 57.89 -6.60 4.90
CA ALA A 12 57.36 -7.06 6.18
C ALA A 12 58.22 -6.41 7.31
N LEU A 13 57.55 -5.89 8.34
CA LEU A 13 58.24 -5.51 9.58
C LEU A 13 57.45 -6.10 10.76
N ALA A 14 58.05 -7.13 11.34
CA ALA A 14 57.68 -7.69 12.65
C ALA A 14 58.48 -6.93 13.71
N LEU A 15 57.84 -6.53 14.80
CA LEU A 15 58.51 -6.20 16.06
C LEU A 15 57.77 -6.76 17.28
N THR A 16 58.59 -7.30 18.10
CA THR A 16 58.45 -8.25 19.21
C THR A 16 57.96 -7.63 20.51
N LEU A 17 57.24 -8.44 21.21
CA LEU A 17 57.04 -8.63 22.65
C LEU A 17 57.89 -7.80 23.64
N SER A 18 57.23 -7.23 24.64
CA SER A 18 57.75 -7.26 26.04
C SER A 18 56.58 -7.22 27.05
N GLY A 19 56.54 -8.23 27.87
CA GLY A 19 55.56 -8.37 28.94
C GLY A 19 56.01 -7.63 30.21
N CYS A 20 55.06 -7.35 31.07
CA CYS A 20 55.25 -7.14 32.49
C CYS A 20 54.06 -7.63 33.28
N HIS A 21 54.40 -8.19 34.41
CA HIS A 21 53.69 -9.07 35.32
C HIS A 21 52.71 -8.35 36.28
N VAL A 22 51.73 -9.12 36.76
CA VAL A 22 50.64 -8.90 37.70
C VAL A 22 51.13 -8.39 39.09
N PRO A 23 50.26 -7.72 39.91
CA PRO A 23 49.70 -8.51 41.01
C PRO A 23 48.18 -8.39 41.19
N THR A 24 47.64 -9.49 41.69
CA THR A 24 46.30 -9.73 42.26
C THR A 24 46.05 -8.88 43.49
N ASP A 25 44.85 -8.29 43.62
CA ASP A 25 44.05 -8.51 44.86
C ASP A 25 42.59 -7.96 44.76
N THR A 26 41.75 -8.77 45.32
CA THR A 26 40.52 -8.54 46.10
C THR A 26 39.22 -8.16 45.39
N ALA A 27 38.29 -9.07 45.54
CA ALA A 27 36.89 -9.04 45.20
C ALA A 27 36.10 -7.82 45.67
N ALA A 28 35.32 -7.23 44.79
CA ALA A 28 34.13 -6.47 45.14
C ALA A 28 33.00 -6.86 44.18
N THR A 29 31.97 -7.47 44.72
CA THR A 29 30.74 -7.91 44.06
C THR A 29 29.98 -6.67 43.56
N ALA A 30 30.05 -6.40 42.27
CA ALA A 30 29.18 -5.44 41.62
C ALA A 30 28.05 -6.21 40.93
N GLN A 31 26.84 -6.05 41.44
CA GLN A 31 25.62 -6.46 40.78
C GLN A 31 25.47 -5.71 39.46
N THR A 32 25.66 -6.40 38.36
CA THR A 32 25.29 -5.93 37.01
C THR A 32 23.77 -5.91 36.90
N ARG A 33 23.23 -4.72 36.90
CA ARG A 33 21.84 -4.43 36.56
C ARG A 33 21.74 -4.62 35.05
N GLU A 34 21.19 -5.77 34.62
CA GLU A 34 20.80 -5.97 33.21
C GLU A 34 19.75 -4.93 32.84
N THR A 35 20.15 -4.02 31.99
CA THR A 35 19.22 -3.12 31.26
C THR A 35 18.66 -3.96 30.12
N THR A 36 17.51 -4.55 30.34
CA THR A 36 16.71 -5.13 29.23
C THR A 36 16.27 -4.00 28.30
N VAL A 37 16.86 -3.95 27.12
CA VAL A 37 16.34 -3.21 25.97
C VAL A 37 15.00 -3.83 25.64
N PRO A 38 13.88 -3.07 25.54
CA PRO A 38 12.62 -3.63 25.10
C PRO A 38 12.79 -4.07 23.64
N THR A 39 12.69 -5.37 23.42
CA THR A 39 12.51 -5.94 22.08
C THR A 39 11.28 -5.30 21.46
N ALA A 40 11.41 -4.76 20.24
CA ALA A 40 10.29 -4.28 19.46
C ALA A 40 9.22 -5.37 19.41
N ALA A 41 8.02 -5.03 19.88
CA ALA A 41 6.88 -5.91 19.81
C ALA A 41 6.60 -6.21 18.33
N GLU A 42 6.68 -7.49 17.98
CA GLU A 42 6.12 -7.99 16.72
C GLU A 42 4.66 -7.57 16.65
N THR A 43 4.35 -6.68 15.71
CA THR A 43 2.99 -6.30 15.39
C THR A 43 2.37 -7.47 14.63
N GLN A 44 1.66 -8.33 15.33
CA GLN A 44 0.82 -9.33 14.68
C GLN A 44 -0.30 -8.62 13.90
N PRO A 45 -0.64 -9.08 12.68
CA PRO A 45 -1.72 -8.47 11.92
C PRO A 45 -3.05 -8.64 12.68
N GLY A 46 -3.69 -7.51 12.96
CA GLY A 46 -5.12 -7.39 13.10
C GLY A 46 -5.82 -7.97 14.33
N THR A 47 -5.24 -7.90 15.54
CA THR A 47 -6.06 -8.05 16.75
C THR A 47 -6.49 -6.68 17.26
N SER A 48 -7.77 -6.35 17.03
CA SER A 48 -8.44 -5.23 17.67
C SER A 48 -8.25 -5.25 19.20
N PRO A 49 -7.92 -4.13 19.86
CA PRO A 49 -7.64 -4.09 21.32
C PRO A 49 -8.80 -4.49 22.22
N ALA A 50 -10.00 -4.71 21.68
CA ALA A 50 -11.23 -4.97 22.43
C ALA A 50 -11.92 -6.30 22.14
N GLY A 51 -11.31 -7.21 21.35
CA GLY A 51 -11.98 -8.48 21.02
C GLY A 51 -13.24 -8.33 20.17
N ILE A 52 -13.37 -7.22 19.43
CA ILE A 52 -14.47 -7.00 18.51
C ILE A 52 -14.14 -7.76 17.23
N GLU A 53 -14.77 -8.91 17.03
CA GLU A 53 -14.64 -9.66 15.79
C GLU A 53 -15.56 -9.06 14.74
N ARG A 54 -14.96 -8.63 13.62
CA ARG A 54 -15.72 -8.27 12.42
C ARG A 54 -15.89 -9.53 11.55
N PRO A 55 -17.08 -9.82 11.02
CA PRO A 55 -17.24 -10.84 10.01
C PRO A 55 -16.31 -10.58 8.80
N GLU A 56 -15.80 -11.65 8.19
CA GLU A 56 -14.99 -11.54 6.99
C GLU A 56 -15.77 -10.79 5.89
N PRO A 57 -15.15 -9.81 5.19
CA PRO A 57 -15.81 -9.08 4.11
C PRO A 57 -16.19 -10.01 2.96
N ALA A 58 -17.25 -9.67 2.24
CA ALA A 58 -17.53 -10.32 0.96
C ALA A 58 -16.49 -9.88 -0.10
N ASP A 59 -16.26 -10.71 -1.11
CA ASP A 59 -15.28 -10.39 -2.16
C ASP A 59 -15.54 -9.06 -2.88
N ALA A 60 -16.81 -8.65 -2.94
CA ALA A 60 -17.22 -7.39 -3.54
C ALA A 60 -17.10 -6.18 -2.61
N ASP A 61 -16.84 -6.36 -1.32
CA ASP A 61 -16.70 -5.25 -0.39
C ASP A 61 -15.38 -4.51 -0.63
N PHE A 62 -15.41 -3.18 -0.49
CA PHE A 62 -14.19 -2.39 -0.44
C PHE A 62 -13.50 -2.54 0.90
N VAL A 63 -12.20 -2.77 0.84
CA VAL A 63 -11.34 -2.81 2.02
C VAL A 63 -10.11 -1.93 1.80
N ARG A 64 -9.55 -1.42 2.89
CA ARG A 64 -8.30 -0.70 2.89
C ARG A 64 -7.15 -1.72 2.78
N VAL A 65 -6.33 -1.58 1.75
CA VAL A 65 -5.29 -2.58 1.41
C VAL A 65 -4.31 -2.80 2.55
N ARG A 66 -3.88 -1.75 3.27
CA ARG A 66 -2.92 -1.88 4.38
C ARG A 66 -3.39 -2.75 5.53
N ASP A 67 -4.71 -2.90 5.72
CA ASP A 67 -5.26 -3.72 6.81
C ASP A 67 -5.03 -5.23 6.56
N TYR A 68 -4.78 -5.61 5.32
CA TYR A 68 -4.60 -6.98 4.87
C TYR A 68 -3.20 -7.26 4.31
N LEU A 69 -2.48 -6.23 3.89
CA LEU A 69 -1.16 -6.26 3.27
C LEU A 69 -0.28 -5.16 3.88
N PRO A 70 0.09 -5.28 5.18
CA PRO A 70 0.82 -4.23 5.88
C PRO A 70 2.25 -4.00 5.34
N ASP A 71 2.84 -5.00 4.68
CA ASP A 71 4.19 -4.94 4.12
C ASP A 71 4.23 -4.39 2.68
N VAL A 72 3.06 -4.14 2.08
CA VAL A 72 2.95 -3.54 0.74
C VAL A 72 3.06 -2.02 0.87
N LEU A 73 4.00 -1.45 0.12
CA LEU A 73 4.16 0.00 0.09
C LEU A 73 3.02 0.64 -0.71
N GLN A 74 2.58 1.80 -0.28
CA GLN A 74 1.56 2.59 -0.95
C GLN A 74 2.09 3.99 -1.18
N GLU A 75 2.21 4.39 -2.43
CA GLU A 75 2.57 5.74 -2.83
C GLU A 75 1.64 6.14 -3.98
N LEU A 76 0.66 6.98 -3.69
CA LEU A 76 -0.29 7.46 -4.68
C LEU A 76 0.18 8.80 -5.26
N PRO A 77 0.84 8.85 -6.43
CA PRO A 77 1.32 10.11 -7.03
C PRO A 77 0.17 11.09 -7.28
N TYR A 78 -1.02 10.57 -7.58
CA TYR A 78 -2.23 11.37 -7.77
C TYR A 78 -2.76 12.07 -6.51
N ALA A 79 -2.31 11.68 -5.32
CA ALA A 79 -2.59 12.40 -4.08
C ALA A 79 -1.71 13.65 -3.88
N GLY A 80 -0.72 13.86 -4.75
CA GLY A 80 0.17 15.01 -4.81
C GLY A 80 0.20 15.65 -6.18
N THR A 81 1.28 16.41 -6.44
CA THR A 81 1.56 17.04 -7.73
C THR A 81 2.68 16.34 -8.50
N GLU A 82 3.34 15.35 -7.89
CA GLU A 82 4.41 14.56 -8.50
C GLU A 82 3.82 13.42 -9.37
N ASN A 83 3.07 13.79 -10.40
CA ASN A 83 2.46 12.90 -11.39
C ASN A 83 2.50 13.57 -12.76
N PHE A 84 2.20 12.85 -13.84
CA PHE A 84 2.33 13.36 -15.21
C PHE A 84 1.48 14.60 -15.51
N THR A 85 0.41 14.86 -14.75
CA THR A 85 -0.44 16.03 -14.94
C THR A 85 0.06 17.27 -14.20
N GLY A 86 0.94 17.12 -13.20
CA GLY A 86 1.36 18.18 -12.29
C GLY A 86 0.26 18.70 -11.37
N HIS A 87 -0.89 18.01 -11.29
CA HIS A 87 -2.04 18.39 -10.49
C HIS A 87 -2.41 17.31 -9.49
N ARG A 88 -2.91 17.73 -8.33
CA ARG A 88 -3.51 16.82 -7.36
C ARG A 88 -4.87 16.34 -7.86
N ILE A 89 -5.02 15.03 -7.99
CA ILE A 89 -6.24 14.38 -8.46
C ILE A 89 -7.02 13.78 -7.29
N TYR A 90 -6.33 13.09 -6.36
CA TYR A 90 -6.95 12.44 -5.19
C TYR A 90 -6.96 13.33 -3.96
N GLU A 91 -8.06 13.26 -3.19
CA GLU A 91 -8.18 13.88 -1.87
C GLU A 91 -7.92 12.87 -0.74
N PHE A 92 -7.29 11.72 -1.05
CA PHE A 92 -6.99 10.63 -0.13
C PHE A 92 -5.60 10.05 -0.42
N THR A 93 -5.07 9.30 0.54
CA THR A 93 -3.73 8.69 0.46
C THR A 93 -3.74 7.19 0.74
N GLU A 94 -4.91 6.61 0.98
CA GLU A 94 -5.08 5.19 1.27
C GLU A 94 -5.54 4.44 0.03
N VAL A 95 -4.96 3.27 -0.22
CA VAL A 95 -5.40 2.40 -1.31
C VAL A 95 -6.59 1.55 -0.84
N PHE A 96 -7.67 1.59 -1.62
CA PHE A 96 -8.83 0.72 -1.46
C PHE A 96 -8.98 -0.20 -2.67
N LEU A 97 -9.39 -1.44 -2.41
CA LEU A 97 -9.70 -2.43 -3.46
C LEU A 97 -10.86 -3.31 -3.00
N ARG A 98 -11.45 -4.07 -3.92
CA ARG A 98 -12.37 -5.16 -3.59
C ARG A 98 -11.63 -6.24 -2.82
N TYR A 99 -12.27 -6.81 -1.80
CA TYR A 99 -11.62 -7.79 -0.92
C TYR A 99 -11.14 -9.04 -1.68
N GLY A 100 -11.91 -9.51 -2.67
CA GLY A 100 -11.49 -10.61 -3.54
C GLY A 100 -10.17 -10.34 -4.26
N THR A 101 -9.97 -9.12 -4.75
CA THR A 101 -8.72 -8.67 -5.38
C THR A 101 -7.57 -8.60 -4.38
N VAL A 102 -7.83 -8.12 -3.15
CA VAL A 102 -6.83 -8.10 -2.08
C VAL A 102 -6.36 -9.50 -1.71
N LYS A 103 -7.25 -10.50 -1.64
CA LYS A 103 -6.86 -11.90 -1.40
C LYS A 103 -5.90 -12.45 -2.47
N LYS A 104 -6.11 -12.10 -3.73
CA LYS A 104 -5.19 -12.46 -4.82
C LYS A 104 -3.83 -11.76 -4.67
N LEU A 105 -3.82 -10.47 -4.33
CA LEU A 105 -2.57 -9.74 -4.03
C LEU A 105 -1.82 -10.33 -2.83
N GLN A 106 -2.52 -10.86 -1.81
CA GLN A 106 -1.86 -11.57 -0.70
C GLN A 106 -1.07 -12.79 -1.21
N ALA A 107 -1.63 -13.54 -2.16
CA ALA A 107 -0.94 -14.68 -2.75
C ALA A 107 0.26 -14.26 -3.60
N VAL A 108 0.14 -13.17 -4.38
CA VAL A 108 1.27 -12.56 -5.12
C VAL A 108 2.39 -12.16 -4.17
N CYS A 109 2.07 -11.40 -3.11
CA CYS A 109 3.06 -10.94 -2.14
C CYS A 109 3.74 -12.10 -1.39
N ALA A 110 2.98 -13.14 -1.05
CA ALA A 110 3.55 -14.34 -0.42
C ALA A 110 4.57 -15.06 -1.32
N GLU A 111 4.34 -15.09 -2.63
CA GLU A 111 5.32 -15.63 -3.58
C GLU A 111 6.56 -14.74 -3.72
N LEU A 112 6.36 -13.44 -3.87
CA LEU A 112 7.46 -12.46 -4.01
C LEU A 112 8.33 -12.42 -2.76
N ALA A 113 7.75 -12.56 -1.56
CA ALA A 113 8.47 -12.61 -0.30
C ALA A 113 9.51 -13.73 -0.25
N GLY A 114 9.26 -14.87 -0.92
CA GLY A 114 10.24 -15.96 -1.09
C GLY A 114 11.51 -15.54 -1.84
N GLN A 115 11.48 -14.42 -2.55
CA GLN A 115 12.59 -13.83 -3.30
C GLN A 115 13.13 -12.55 -2.63
N GLY A 116 12.63 -12.19 -1.44
CA GLY A 116 13.00 -10.96 -0.74
C GLY A 116 12.39 -9.70 -1.36
N LEU A 117 11.25 -9.84 -2.04
CA LEU A 117 10.54 -8.77 -2.74
C LEU A 117 9.13 -8.59 -2.20
N THR A 118 8.59 -7.40 -2.41
CA THR A 118 7.16 -7.10 -2.21
C THR A 118 6.69 -6.10 -3.28
N LEU A 119 5.41 -5.72 -3.20
CA LEU A 119 4.82 -4.74 -4.12
C LEU A 119 4.87 -3.33 -3.53
N LYS A 120 4.92 -2.36 -4.42
CA LYS A 120 4.54 -0.98 -4.18
C LYS A 120 3.36 -0.64 -5.08
N ILE A 121 2.29 -0.08 -4.54
CA ILE A 121 1.08 0.29 -5.27
C ILE A 121 1.11 1.80 -5.53
N TRP A 122 0.98 2.17 -6.80
CA TRP A 122 0.87 3.55 -7.28
C TRP A 122 -0.57 3.98 -7.51
N ASP A 123 -1.46 3.05 -7.90
CA ASP A 123 -2.90 3.30 -8.03
C ASP A 123 -3.70 2.02 -7.73
N GLY A 124 -4.91 2.23 -7.21
CA GLY A 124 -5.87 1.18 -6.94
C GLY A 124 -7.26 1.61 -7.36
N PHE A 125 -8.24 1.63 -6.44
CA PHE A 125 -9.55 2.17 -6.75
C PHE A 125 -9.47 3.68 -7.04
N ARG A 126 -9.92 4.05 -8.25
CA ARG A 126 -10.05 5.45 -8.69
C ARG A 126 -11.53 5.80 -8.74
N PRO A 127 -12.03 6.66 -7.84
CA PRO A 127 -13.41 7.14 -7.88
C PRO A 127 -13.78 7.75 -9.23
N VAL A 128 -15.03 7.64 -9.61
CA VAL A 128 -15.54 8.26 -10.84
C VAL A 128 -15.30 9.77 -10.83
N SER A 129 -15.46 10.42 -9.68
CA SER A 129 -15.17 11.86 -9.49
C SER A 129 -13.71 12.20 -9.82
N ALA A 130 -12.77 11.35 -9.37
CA ALA A 130 -11.34 11.51 -9.65
C ALA A 130 -11.01 11.27 -11.14
N GLN A 131 -11.69 10.33 -11.81
CA GLN A 131 -11.55 10.12 -13.25
C GLN A 131 -12.01 11.35 -14.06
N PHE A 132 -13.09 12.00 -13.64
CA PHE A 132 -13.51 13.27 -14.25
C PHE A 132 -12.50 14.38 -14.00
N ARG A 133 -11.94 14.50 -12.80
CA ARG A 133 -10.89 15.50 -12.49
C ARG A 133 -9.63 15.25 -13.33
N LEU A 134 -9.21 14.01 -13.50
CA LEU A 134 -8.08 13.64 -14.32
C LEU A 134 -8.32 14.04 -15.79
N TRP A 135 -9.54 13.81 -16.30
CA TRP A 135 -9.93 14.21 -17.64
C TRP A 135 -9.99 15.74 -17.82
N GLU A 136 -10.39 16.49 -16.80
CA GLU A 136 -10.42 17.95 -16.85
C GLU A 136 -9.02 18.56 -17.02
N VAL A 137 -8.01 17.96 -16.42
CA VAL A 137 -6.62 18.45 -16.50
C VAL A 137 -5.87 17.88 -17.70
N CYS A 138 -6.24 16.68 -18.18
CA CYS A 138 -5.64 16.03 -19.35
C CYS A 138 -6.73 15.41 -20.25
N PRO A 139 -7.44 16.19 -21.08
CA PRO A 139 -8.53 15.69 -21.93
C PRO A 139 -8.01 15.05 -23.24
N ASP A 140 -7.16 14.02 -23.10
CA ASP A 140 -6.54 13.30 -24.20
C ASP A 140 -6.74 11.79 -24.02
N ASP A 141 -7.50 11.19 -24.92
CA ASP A 141 -7.82 9.74 -24.91
C ASP A 141 -6.55 8.85 -25.01
N THR A 142 -5.40 9.41 -25.39
CA THR A 142 -4.12 8.68 -25.43
C THR A 142 -3.61 8.34 -24.05
N TYR A 143 -3.82 9.22 -23.08
CA TYR A 143 -3.28 9.12 -21.71
C TYR A 143 -4.35 8.85 -20.65
N VAL A 144 -5.59 9.32 -20.90
CA VAL A 144 -6.65 9.27 -19.89
C VAL A 144 -7.92 8.70 -20.52
N ALA A 145 -8.45 7.62 -19.94
CA ALA A 145 -9.75 7.08 -20.36
C ALA A 145 -10.85 8.16 -20.22
N ASN A 146 -11.56 8.43 -21.30
CA ASN A 146 -12.58 9.47 -21.35
C ASN A 146 -13.84 9.06 -20.57
N PRO A 147 -14.14 9.67 -19.41
CA PRO A 147 -15.26 9.27 -18.56
C PRO A 147 -16.64 9.52 -19.18
N ASN A 148 -16.69 10.31 -20.28
CA ASN A 148 -17.93 10.54 -21.02
C ASN A 148 -18.24 9.44 -22.05
N ARG A 149 -17.29 8.52 -22.30
CA ARG A 149 -17.43 7.39 -23.24
C ARG A 149 -17.35 6.03 -22.57
N GLY A 150 -16.84 5.98 -21.36
CA GLY A 150 -16.65 4.77 -20.56
C GLY A 150 -15.89 5.10 -19.29
N PHE A 151 -15.77 4.13 -18.40
CA PHE A 151 -15.06 4.31 -17.12
C PHE A 151 -13.71 3.61 -17.16
N SER A 152 -12.75 4.13 -16.40
CA SER A 152 -11.49 3.46 -16.13
C SER A 152 -11.73 2.08 -15.46
N ALA A 153 -10.88 1.11 -15.75
CA ALA A 153 -10.87 -0.17 -15.06
C ALA A 153 -10.70 0.02 -13.54
N HIS A 154 -9.89 0.98 -13.11
CA HIS A 154 -9.69 1.35 -11.70
C HIS A 154 -10.98 1.73 -10.97
N SER A 155 -11.99 2.28 -11.67
CA SER A 155 -13.28 2.64 -11.05
C SER A 155 -14.14 1.43 -10.66
N ARG A 156 -13.65 0.20 -10.87
CA ARG A 156 -14.28 -1.05 -10.43
C ARG A 156 -13.71 -1.57 -9.11
N GLY A 157 -12.52 -1.08 -8.70
CA GLY A 157 -11.82 -1.49 -7.50
C GLY A 157 -11.11 -2.84 -7.61
N ASN A 158 -10.87 -3.33 -8.83
CA ASN A 158 -10.18 -4.59 -9.10
C ASN A 158 -8.95 -4.42 -9.99
N THR A 159 -8.45 -3.20 -10.11
CA THR A 159 -7.31 -2.84 -10.94
C THR A 159 -6.26 -2.15 -10.09
N VAL A 160 -4.99 -2.46 -10.35
CA VAL A 160 -3.85 -1.91 -9.63
C VAL A 160 -2.73 -1.54 -10.58
N ASP A 161 -2.07 -0.43 -10.30
CA ASP A 161 -0.78 -0.08 -10.87
C ASP A 161 0.30 -0.34 -9.82
N VAL A 162 1.24 -1.23 -10.13
CA VAL A 162 2.20 -1.76 -9.17
C VAL A 162 3.61 -1.86 -9.73
N THR A 163 4.59 -1.83 -8.82
CA THR A 163 5.98 -2.16 -9.11
C THR A 163 6.57 -3.08 -8.05
N LEU A 164 7.79 -3.58 -8.30
CA LEU A 164 8.55 -4.39 -7.37
C LEU A 164 9.47 -3.53 -6.51
N VAL A 165 9.50 -3.86 -5.22
CA VAL A 165 10.46 -3.28 -4.27
C VAL A 165 11.13 -4.40 -3.47
N ASP A 166 12.37 -4.15 -3.00
CA ASP A 166 13.00 -5.01 -2.02
C ASP A 166 12.39 -4.82 -0.62
N MET A 167 12.77 -5.67 0.33
CA MET A 167 12.26 -5.58 1.72
C MET A 167 12.74 -4.33 2.47
N ALA A 168 13.64 -3.53 1.90
CA ALA A 168 14.04 -2.23 2.42
C ALA A 168 13.25 -1.07 1.79
N GLY A 169 12.38 -1.36 0.81
CA GLY A 169 11.53 -0.40 0.11
C GLY A 169 12.20 0.26 -1.10
N ASN A 170 13.37 -0.24 -1.54
CA ASN A 170 13.99 0.26 -2.75
C ASN A 170 13.32 -0.36 -3.98
N GLU A 171 12.93 0.47 -4.95
CA GLU A 171 12.37 0.01 -6.23
C GLU A 171 13.43 -0.76 -7.04
N LEU A 172 13.00 -1.83 -7.69
CA LEU A 172 13.80 -2.49 -8.71
C LEU A 172 13.81 -1.62 -9.98
N GLU A 173 14.86 -1.75 -10.77
CA GLU A 173 14.92 -1.11 -12.07
C GLU A 173 13.87 -1.73 -13.00
N MET A 174 12.93 -0.92 -13.49
CA MET A 174 11.83 -1.33 -14.35
C MET A 174 11.96 -0.66 -15.73
N PRO A 175 11.20 -1.10 -16.76
CA PRO A 175 11.29 -0.54 -18.12
C PRO A 175 11.16 0.97 -18.20
N THR A 176 10.25 1.54 -17.41
CA THR A 176 10.00 2.98 -17.30
C THR A 176 9.57 3.34 -15.88
N GLY A 177 9.46 4.64 -15.58
CA GLY A 177 8.70 5.12 -14.41
C GLY A 177 7.20 4.93 -14.59
N PHE A 178 6.44 5.16 -13.51
CA PHE A 178 4.98 5.19 -13.55
C PHE A 178 4.48 6.32 -14.44
N ASP A 179 3.45 6.05 -15.24
CA ASP A 179 2.87 7.01 -16.20
C ASP A 179 3.87 7.58 -17.23
N ASP A 180 4.98 6.89 -17.48
CA ASP A 180 5.79 7.14 -18.67
C ASP A 180 5.14 6.42 -19.87
N PHE A 181 4.44 7.17 -20.68
CA PHE A 181 3.72 6.66 -21.87
C PHE A 181 4.63 6.57 -23.12
N SER A 182 5.93 6.38 -22.95
CA SER A 182 6.83 6.07 -24.07
C SER A 182 6.61 4.65 -24.59
N GLY A 183 7.20 4.32 -25.77
CA GLY A 183 7.10 2.97 -26.32
C GLY A 183 7.68 1.88 -25.41
N LYS A 184 8.58 2.23 -24.49
CA LYS A 184 9.16 1.27 -23.52
C LYS A 184 8.20 0.84 -22.40
N ALA A 185 7.04 1.52 -22.27
CA ALA A 185 6.04 1.17 -21.27
C ALA A 185 5.24 -0.07 -21.65
N ASP A 186 5.20 -0.43 -22.92
CA ASP A 186 4.44 -1.60 -23.39
C ASP A 186 5.10 -2.92 -22.98
N ARG A 187 4.36 -4.02 -23.12
CA ARG A 187 4.79 -5.37 -22.72
C ARG A 187 5.53 -6.14 -23.81
N ASP A 188 5.95 -5.50 -24.86
CA ASP A 188 6.80 -6.11 -25.90
C ASP A 188 8.26 -6.23 -25.42
N TYR A 189 8.75 -5.25 -24.64
CA TYR A 189 10.10 -5.20 -24.03
C TYR A 189 11.25 -5.32 -25.02
N SER A 190 11.02 -5.30 -26.33
CA SER A 190 12.06 -5.53 -27.37
C SER A 190 13.08 -4.40 -27.45
N ASP A 191 12.76 -3.22 -26.92
CA ASP A 191 13.62 -2.02 -26.86
C ASP A 191 14.05 -1.66 -25.42
N VAL A 192 13.86 -2.59 -24.46
CA VAL A 192 14.21 -2.46 -23.05
C VAL A 192 15.46 -3.28 -22.75
N GLU A 193 16.32 -2.80 -21.85
CA GLU A 193 17.51 -3.51 -21.39
C GLU A 193 17.15 -4.81 -20.65
N GLU A 194 18.12 -5.75 -20.54
CA GLU A 194 17.89 -7.10 -20.01
C GLU A 194 17.36 -7.09 -18.57
N VAL A 195 17.96 -6.33 -17.66
CA VAL A 195 17.60 -6.32 -16.23
C VAL A 195 16.18 -5.78 -15.98
N PRO A 196 15.79 -4.60 -16.50
CA PRO A 196 14.39 -4.13 -16.38
C PRO A 196 13.38 -5.09 -17.01
N THR A 197 13.72 -5.73 -18.13
CA THR A 197 12.89 -6.75 -18.78
C THR A 197 12.65 -7.95 -17.85
N GLU A 198 13.73 -8.49 -17.24
CA GLU A 198 13.62 -9.59 -16.28
C GLU A 198 12.73 -9.24 -15.09
N HIS A 199 12.85 -8.03 -14.55
CA HIS A 199 12.03 -7.56 -13.44
C HIS A 199 10.54 -7.39 -13.84
N ALA A 200 10.29 -6.83 -15.02
CA ALA A 200 8.92 -6.69 -15.53
C ALA A 200 8.26 -8.06 -15.77
N LEU A 201 8.99 -9.02 -16.34
CA LEU A 201 8.51 -10.39 -16.51
C LEU A 201 8.31 -11.12 -15.20
N LEU A 202 9.16 -10.89 -14.19
CA LEU A 202 8.97 -11.44 -12.84
C LEU A 202 7.65 -10.95 -12.23
N LEU A 203 7.40 -9.63 -12.27
CA LEU A 203 6.14 -9.04 -11.82
C LEU A 203 4.95 -9.60 -12.59
N GLN A 204 5.02 -9.62 -13.92
CA GLN A 204 3.96 -10.12 -14.78
C GLN A 204 3.62 -11.56 -14.45
N ASN A 205 4.62 -12.45 -14.39
CA ASN A 205 4.41 -13.87 -14.09
C ASN A 205 3.78 -14.09 -12.71
N ALA A 206 4.21 -13.31 -11.69
CA ALA A 206 3.63 -13.40 -10.36
C ALA A 206 2.16 -12.94 -10.36
N MET A 207 1.84 -11.83 -11.02
CA MET A 207 0.46 -11.31 -11.10
C MET A 207 -0.45 -12.25 -11.90
N GLU A 208 -0.05 -12.67 -13.10
CA GLU A 208 -0.85 -13.56 -13.97
C GLU A 208 -1.12 -14.92 -13.33
N LYS A 209 -0.17 -15.48 -12.61
CA LYS A 209 -0.32 -16.75 -11.88
C LYS A 209 -1.48 -16.71 -10.88
N TYR A 210 -1.79 -15.58 -10.32
CA TYR A 210 -2.88 -15.40 -9.34
C TYR A 210 -4.13 -14.72 -9.93
N GLY A 211 -4.27 -14.73 -11.26
CA GLY A 211 -5.50 -14.35 -11.95
C GLY A 211 -5.64 -12.85 -12.16
N PHE A 212 -4.53 -12.16 -12.40
CA PHE A 212 -4.52 -10.81 -12.93
C PHE A 212 -4.20 -10.84 -14.43
N GLU A 213 -4.79 -9.93 -15.18
CA GLU A 213 -4.50 -9.69 -16.60
C GLU A 213 -3.77 -8.35 -16.75
N GLY A 214 -2.61 -8.37 -17.45
CA GLY A 214 -1.86 -7.15 -17.75
C GLY A 214 -2.43 -6.40 -18.94
N TYR A 215 -2.44 -5.07 -18.90
CA TYR A 215 -2.74 -4.23 -20.06
C TYR A 215 -1.49 -4.15 -20.97
N SER A 216 -1.67 -4.36 -22.27
CA SER A 216 -0.55 -4.47 -23.22
C SER A 216 0.29 -3.20 -23.35
N GLY A 217 -0.28 -2.03 -23.08
CA GLY A 217 0.39 -0.73 -23.24
C GLY A 217 1.13 -0.27 -21.98
N GLU A 218 0.99 -0.96 -20.83
CA GLU A 218 1.52 -0.51 -19.54
C GLU A 218 2.00 -1.70 -18.72
N TRP A 219 3.30 -1.79 -18.44
CA TRP A 219 3.88 -2.91 -17.71
C TRP A 219 3.42 -2.97 -16.24
N TRP A 220 3.05 -1.84 -15.65
CA TRP A 220 2.61 -1.72 -14.25
C TRP A 220 1.14 -2.04 -14.03
N HIS A 221 0.28 -1.98 -15.08
CA HIS A 221 -1.18 -2.06 -14.98
C HIS A 221 -1.69 -3.50 -15.02
N PHE A 222 -2.40 -3.91 -13.97
CA PHE A 222 -2.99 -5.23 -13.84
C PHE A 222 -4.45 -5.15 -13.38
N GLN A 223 -5.32 -5.90 -14.05
CA GLN A 223 -6.72 -6.03 -13.69
C GLN A 223 -7.00 -7.47 -13.22
N ASP A 224 -7.73 -7.63 -12.12
CA ASP A 224 -8.26 -8.92 -11.69
C ASP A 224 -9.25 -9.46 -12.75
N GLU A 225 -9.13 -10.76 -13.09
CA GLU A 225 -10.04 -11.44 -14.03
C GLU A 225 -11.51 -11.42 -13.58
N ILE A 226 -11.77 -11.25 -12.27
CA ILE A 226 -13.11 -11.11 -11.72
C ILE A 226 -13.58 -9.67 -11.93
N SER A 227 -14.60 -9.52 -12.80
CA SER A 227 -15.16 -8.21 -13.12
C SER A 227 -16.19 -7.78 -12.08
N TYR A 228 -16.04 -6.54 -11.59
CA TYR A 228 -17.03 -5.86 -10.74
C TYR A 228 -17.71 -4.71 -11.50
N PRO A 229 -18.91 -4.29 -11.10
CA PRO A 229 -19.50 -3.07 -11.64
C PRO A 229 -18.63 -1.85 -11.29
N VAL A 230 -18.75 -0.80 -12.10
CA VAL A 230 -18.20 0.51 -11.75
C VAL A 230 -18.84 0.97 -10.45
N GLU A 231 -18.03 1.49 -9.55
CA GLU A 231 -18.47 2.02 -8.26
C GLU A 231 -18.51 3.54 -8.32
N ASP A 232 -19.68 4.12 -8.13
CA ASP A 232 -19.93 5.56 -8.26
C ASP A 232 -20.39 6.23 -6.95
N VAL A 233 -20.49 5.46 -5.87
CA VAL A 233 -20.91 5.99 -4.56
C VAL A 233 -19.86 5.85 -3.45
N PHE A 234 -18.81 5.06 -3.68
CA PHE A 234 -17.69 4.92 -2.74
C PHE A 234 -16.63 5.97 -3.04
N GLU A 235 -16.50 6.96 -2.15
CA GLU A 235 -15.56 8.08 -2.27
C GLU A 235 -14.58 8.06 -1.10
N PRO A 236 -13.35 7.52 -1.28
CA PRO A 236 -12.30 7.64 -0.27
C PRO A 236 -12.02 9.10 0.06
N VAL A 237 -11.74 9.37 1.33
CA VAL A 237 -11.38 10.70 1.83
C VAL A 237 -10.09 10.64 2.64
N THR A 238 -9.43 11.78 2.83
CA THR A 238 -8.38 11.87 3.84
C THR A 238 -8.99 11.48 5.19
N ALA A 239 -8.31 10.57 5.91
CA ALA A 239 -8.79 10.10 7.19
C ALA A 239 -8.98 11.26 8.17
N GLU A 240 -10.21 11.53 8.56
CA GLU A 240 -10.58 12.64 9.43
C GLU A 240 -11.30 12.13 10.67
N ARG A 241 -11.15 12.87 11.78
CA ARG A 241 -11.83 12.56 13.04
C ARG A 241 -13.25 13.11 13.04
N TYR A 242 -14.16 12.23 13.44
CA TYR A 242 -15.57 12.51 13.66
C TYR A 242 -15.97 12.05 15.04
N TYR A 243 -17.09 12.56 15.56
CA TYR A 243 -17.74 12.06 16.75
C TYR A 243 -19.20 11.69 16.52
N ALA A 244 -19.73 10.80 17.35
CA ALA A 244 -21.10 10.33 17.27
C ALA A 244 -22.08 11.40 17.80
N ARG A 245 -22.88 11.98 16.91
CA ARG A 245 -23.92 12.96 17.22
C ARG A 245 -25.29 12.27 17.36
N CYS A 246 -25.56 11.76 18.52
CA CYS A 246 -26.76 10.98 18.82
C CYS A 246 -27.19 11.14 20.28
N ASN A 247 -28.27 10.47 20.70
CA ASN A 247 -28.71 10.50 22.09
C ASN A 247 -27.91 9.55 22.99
N GLU A 248 -27.60 8.33 22.51
CA GLU A 248 -26.90 7.30 23.28
C GLU A 248 -25.73 6.69 22.52
N PHE A 249 -25.95 6.17 21.32
CA PHE A 249 -24.95 5.53 20.47
C PHE A 249 -25.32 5.58 18.99
N ILE A 250 -24.33 5.37 18.13
CA ILE A 250 -24.55 5.02 16.71
C ILE A 250 -24.06 3.59 16.45
N SER A 251 -24.59 2.95 15.42
CA SER A 251 -24.21 1.58 15.05
C SER A 251 -23.15 1.59 13.97
N LEU A 252 -22.01 0.93 14.24
CA LEU A 252 -21.03 0.53 13.22
C LEU A 252 -21.48 -0.82 12.65
N ARG A 253 -21.70 -0.89 11.34
CA ARG A 253 -22.33 -2.03 10.65
C ARG A 253 -21.41 -2.68 9.63
N THR A 254 -21.72 -3.93 9.29
CA THR A 254 -20.93 -4.69 8.28
C THR A 254 -21.07 -4.10 6.87
N HIS A 255 -22.21 -3.51 6.52
CA HIS A 255 -22.51 -2.94 5.20
C HIS A 255 -23.21 -1.59 5.32
N PRO A 256 -23.23 -0.75 4.27
CA PRO A 256 -23.89 0.56 4.27
C PRO A 256 -25.43 0.43 4.12
N ASP A 257 -26.04 -0.31 5.04
CA ASP A 257 -27.47 -0.57 5.13
C ASP A 257 -27.94 -0.55 6.60
N THR A 258 -29.08 0.04 6.85
CA THR A 258 -29.70 0.09 8.19
C THR A 258 -30.10 -1.28 8.73
N ALA A 259 -30.34 -2.26 7.84
CA ALA A 259 -30.66 -3.65 8.20
C ALA A 259 -29.41 -4.53 8.39
N ALA A 260 -28.21 -4.04 8.01
CA ALA A 260 -26.96 -4.78 8.15
C ALA A 260 -26.65 -5.08 9.62
N GLU A 261 -25.90 -6.16 9.85
CA GLU A 261 -25.45 -6.57 11.18
C GLU A 261 -24.64 -5.47 11.87
N VAL A 262 -24.87 -5.30 13.16
CA VAL A 262 -24.13 -4.35 13.99
C VAL A 262 -22.89 -5.01 14.57
N ILE A 263 -21.73 -4.52 14.19
CA ILE A 263 -20.42 -4.96 14.70
C ILE A 263 -20.23 -4.43 16.14
N VAL A 264 -20.40 -3.11 16.29
CA VAL A 264 -20.23 -2.43 17.57
C VAL A 264 -21.12 -1.18 17.65
N ARG A 265 -21.45 -0.74 18.85
CA ARG A 265 -22.12 0.51 19.12
C ARG A 265 -21.09 1.54 19.59
N ILE A 266 -20.98 2.64 18.86
CA ILE A 266 -20.11 3.77 19.22
C ILE A 266 -20.92 4.69 20.14
N PRO A 267 -20.52 4.89 21.40
CA PRO A 267 -21.23 5.76 22.33
C PRO A 267 -21.31 7.21 21.84
N LYS A 268 -22.28 7.94 22.38
CA LYS A 268 -22.41 9.37 22.17
C LYS A 268 -21.10 10.09 22.50
N ASP A 269 -20.73 11.06 21.65
CA ASP A 269 -19.56 11.93 21.77
C ASP A 269 -18.19 11.19 21.68
N GLU A 270 -18.19 9.85 21.47
CA GLU A 270 -16.95 9.12 21.16
C GLU A 270 -16.45 9.44 19.76
N GLU A 271 -15.12 9.54 19.65
CA GLU A 271 -14.45 9.85 18.40
C GLU A 271 -14.06 8.58 17.64
N PHE A 272 -14.13 8.69 16.32
CA PHE A 272 -13.71 7.65 15.38
C PHE A 272 -13.20 8.29 14.08
N THR A 273 -12.59 7.51 13.20
CA THR A 273 -12.03 7.99 11.93
C THR A 273 -12.96 7.63 10.78
N VAL A 274 -13.28 8.59 9.91
CA VAL A 274 -13.96 8.35 8.63
C VAL A 274 -12.92 8.16 7.55
N LEU A 275 -13.07 7.12 6.71
CA LEU A 275 -12.14 6.69 5.68
C LEU A 275 -12.69 6.88 4.26
N ALA A 276 -14.02 6.72 4.09
CA ALA A 276 -14.69 6.92 2.82
C ALA A 276 -16.16 7.30 3.02
N LEU A 277 -16.74 7.99 2.05
CA LEU A 277 -18.17 8.24 1.97
C LEU A 277 -18.83 7.18 1.08
N CYS A 278 -20.01 6.68 1.47
CA CYS A 278 -20.73 5.61 0.79
C CYS A 278 -22.22 5.97 0.74
N GLY A 279 -22.59 6.93 -0.09
CA GLY A 279 -23.96 7.47 -0.14
C GLY A 279 -24.39 8.09 1.18
N THR A 280 -25.43 7.54 1.84
CA THR A 280 -25.90 7.98 3.16
C THR A 280 -25.08 7.42 4.33
N PHE A 281 -24.12 6.57 4.06
CA PHE A 281 -23.18 5.99 5.04
C PHE A 281 -21.78 6.54 4.85
N ALA A 282 -20.93 6.28 5.84
CA ALA A 282 -19.50 6.47 5.77
C ALA A 282 -18.79 5.21 6.28
N LEU A 283 -17.72 4.80 5.60
CA LEU A 283 -16.80 3.80 6.11
C LEU A 283 -15.99 4.44 7.24
N ALA A 284 -16.00 3.83 8.40
CA ALA A 284 -15.39 4.36 9.61
C ALA A 284 -14.58 3.31 10.34
N GLU A 285 -13.55 3.75 11.06
CA GLU A 285 -12.72 2.93 11.95
C GLU A 285 -12.93 3.39 13.40
N TYR A 286 -13.29 2.45 14.27
CA TYR A 286 -13.47 2.66 15.70
C TYR A 286 -12.90 1.49 16.51
N ALA A 287 -12.08 1.78 17.51
CA ALA A 287 -11.48 0.78 18.41
C ALA A 287 -10.80 -0.39 17.68
N GLY A 288 -10.09 -0.09 16.57
CA GLY A 288 -9.35 -1.08 15.79
C GLY A 288 -10.21 -1.98 14.89
N THR A 289 -11.51 -1.71 14.77
CA THR A 289 -12.39 -2.36 13.78
C THR A 289 -12.97 -1.32 12.84
N TRP A 290 -13.39 -1.73 11.66
CA TRP A 290 -13.99 -0.84 10.67
C TRP A 290 -15.36 -1.36 10.21
N GLY A 291 -16.19 -0.45 9.74
CA GLY A 291 -17.55 -0.72 9.27
C GLY A 291 -18.21 0.55 8.81
N TYR A 292 -19.52 0.53 8.70
CA TYR A 292 -20.31 1.62 8.15
C TYR A 292 -21.17 2.28 9.21
N VAL A 293 -21.12 3.62 9.28
CA VAL A 293 -21.96 4.47 10.12
C VAL A 293 -22.86 5.34 9.25
N HIS A 294 -24.05 5.65 9.72
CA HIS A 294 -24.98 6.53 8.98
C HIS A 294 -24.53 7.99 9.15
N ARG A 295 -24.39 8.73 8.05
CA ARG A 295 -23.82 10.09 8.01
C ARG A 295 -24.62 11.14 8.76
N ASP A 296 -25.94 10.98 8.90
CA ASP A 296 -26.78 11.93 9.64
C ASP A 296 -26.46 12.00 11.15
N PHE A 297 -25.75 10.99 11.66
CA PHE A 297 -25.42 10.85 13.09
C PHE A 297 -23.94 11.06 13.40
N ILE A 298 -23.19 11.64 12.49
CA ILE A 298 -21.76 11.93 12.68
C ILE A 298 -21.49 13.42 12.46
N GLN A 299 -20.45 13.92 13.10
CA GLN A 299 -20.02 15.30 12.95
C GLN A 299 -18.48 15.37 12.97
N PRO A 300 -17.84 16.13 12.05
CA PRO A 300 -16.40 16.30 12.08
C PRO A 300 -15.94 16.98 13.38
N VAL A 301 -14.80 16.55 13.89
CA VAL A 301 -14.11 17.22 14.98
C VAL A 301 -13.55 18.51 14.43
N ALA A 302 -13.90 19.66 15.05
CA ALA A 302 -13.38 20.94 14.59
C ALA A 302 -11.86 20.96 14.73
N VAL A 303 -11.17 21.24 13.63
CA VAL A 303 -9.72 21.53 13.64
C VAL A 303 -9.56 22.92 14.25
N GLY A 304 -9.02 23.00 15.47
CA GLY A 304 -8.78 24.24 16.22
C GLY A 304 -7.67 25.08 15.61
#